data_3521da27803ccb4c26aef253923deb90
#
_entry.id   3521da27803ccb4c26aef253923deb90
#
_cell.length_a   1.000
_cell.length_b   1.000
_cell.length_c   1.000
_cell.angle_alpha   90.00
_cell.angle_beta   90.00
_cell.angle_gamma   90.00
#
_symmetry.space_group_name_H-M   'P 1'
#
loop_
_entity.id
_entity.type
_entity.pdbx_description
1 polymer ?
#
loop_
_entity_poly.entity_id
_entity_poly.type
_entity_poly.pdbx_seq_one_letter_code
_entity_poly.pdbx_strand_id
1 'polypeptide(L)'
;MEKQQFVVIAYDGTDADALNRRMNAREAHLENIRTMKAEGSFIEGGAILNDNGQMIGSVVFVSFTSRQELDTWLAADPYVTGNVWQKIEVKPFRCVKL
;
A
#
# COMPACT_ATOMS: atom_id res chain seq x y z
N MET A 1 -13.01 -10.62 -16.49
CA MET A 1 -13.74 -10.31 -15.26
C MET A 1 -13.58 -8.85 -14.91
N GLU A 2 -14.65 -8.27 -14.45
CA GLU A 2 -14.65 -6.87 -14.04
C GLU A 2 -13.78 -6.69 -12.80
N LYS A 3 -12.96 -5.65 -12.78
CA LYS A 3 -12.13 -5.35 -11.63
C LYS A 3 -12.91 -4.56 -10.58
N GLN A 4 -12.57 -4.81 -9.33
CA GLN A 4 -13.10 -4.10 -8.17
C GLN A 4 -12.01 -3.22 -7.60
N GLN A 5 -12.40 -2.03 -7.13
CA GLN A 5 -11.47 -1.11 -6.50
C GLN A 5 -11.49 -1.27 -4.99
N PHE A 6 -10.35 -1.04 -4.38
CA PHE A 6 -10.19 -1.11 -2.93
C PHE A 6 -9.27 0.02 -2.48
N VAL A 7 -9.45 0.44 -1.24
CA VAL A 7 -8.48 1.31 -0.57
C VAL A 7 -7.78 0.50 0.51
N VAL A 8 -6.45 0.61 0.54
CA VAL A 8 -5.62 0.05 1.59
C VAL A 8 -5.09 1.20 2.41
N ILE A 9 -5.39 1.20 3.70
CA ILE A 9 -4.91 2.20 4.65
C ILE A 9 -4.02 1.47 5.63
N ALA A 10 -2.75 1.84 5.69
CA ALA A 10 -1.79 1.12 6.50
C ALA A 10 -0.97 2.09 7.33
N TYR A 11 -0.72 1.70 8.58
CA TYR A 11 0.12 2.49 9.48
C TYR A 11 1.37 1.69 9.84
N ASP A 12 2.50 2.38 9.81
CA ASP A 12 3.78 1.82 10.20
C ASP A 12 3.81 1.61 11.71
N GLY A 13 4.79 0.82 12.18
CA GLY A 13 5.04 0.69 13.61
C GLY A 13 5.39 2.04 14.23
N THR A 14 5.25 2.12 15.54
CA THR A 14 5.47 3.37 16.29
C THR A 14 6.78 3.37 17.06
N ASP A 15 7.58 2.34 16.93
CA ASP A 15 8.87 2.23 17.58
C ASP A 15 9.96 3.09 16.88
N ALA A 16 11.09 3.26 17.54
CA ALA A 16 12.15 4.13 17.05
C ALA A 16 12.74 3.68 15.70
N ASP A 17 12.65 2.39 15.37
CA ASP A 17 13.21 1.82 14.15
C ASP A 17 12.21 1.79 12.97
N ALA A 18 10.98 2.23 13.18
CA ALA A 18 9.93 2.11 12.17
C ALA A 18 10.31 2.79 10.84
N LEU A 19 10.83 4.01 10.91
CA LEU A 19 11.21 4.75 9.70
C LEU A 19 12.36 4.06 8.95
N ASN A 20 13.33 3.52 9.69
CA ASN A 20 14.43 2.78 9.07
C ASN A 20 13.94 1.54 8.33
N ARG A 21 12.99 0.79 8.92
CA ARG A 21 12.40 -0.37 8.24
C ARG A 21 11.70 0.04 6.96
N ARG A 22 10.96 1.16 7.01
CA ARG A 22 10.28 1.68 5.83
C ARG A 22 11.28 2.06 4.73
N MET A 23 12.32 2.80 5.09
CA MET A 23 13.31 3.23 4.11
C MET A 23 14.07 2.04 3.52
N ASN A 24 14.34 1.01 4.32
CA ASN A 24 15.02 -0.19 3.83
C ASN A 24 14.16 -0.99 2.85
N ALA A 25 12.85 -1.01 3.02
CA ALA A 25 11.93 -1.75 2.16
C ALA A 25 11.42 -0.91 0.98
N ARG A 26 11.63 0.41 1.01
CA ARG A 26 10.95 1.35 0.11
C ARG A 26 11.22 1.11 -1.36
N GLU A 27 12.47 0.88 -1.73
CA GLU A 27 12.80 0.72 -3.15
C GLU A 27 12.15 -0.53 -3.75
N ALA A 28 12.17 -1.65 -3.02
CA ALA A 28 11.51 -2.87 -3.46
C ALA A 28 9.99 -2.69 -3.54
N HIS A 29 9.40 -1.97 -2.57
CA HIS A 29 7.98 -1.66 -2.58
C HIS A 29 7.62 -0.82 -3.82
N LEU A 30 8.39 0.24 -4.11
CA LEU A 30 8.13 1.11 -5.26
C LEU A 30 8.28 0.35 -6.59
N GLU A 31 9.20 -0.60 -6.66
CA GLU A 31 9.37 -1.42 -7.85
C GLU A 31 8.10 -2.26 -8.11
N ASN A 32 7.53 -2.85 -7.06
CA ASN A 32 6.25 -3.55 -7.16
C ASN A 32 5.12 -2.63 -7.60
N ILE A 33 5.09 -1.40 -7.06
CA ILE A 33 4.07 -0.42 -7.43
C ILE A 33 4.17 -0.05 -8.91
N ARG A 34 5.39 0.11 -9.42
CA ARG A 34 5.59 0.39 -10.85
C ARG A 34 5.04 -0.74 -11.73
N THR A 35 5.29 -1.98 -11.34
CA THR A 35 4.76 -3.15 -12.04
C THR A 35 3.24 -3.16 -12.00
N MET A 36 2.65 -2.91 -10.84
CA MET A 36 1.20 -2.86 -10.67
C MET A 36 0.58 -1.74 -11.50
N LYS A 37 1.24 -0.61 -11.57
CA LYS A 37 0.74 0.51 -12.40
C LYS A 37 0.70 0.12 -13.87
N ALA A 38 1.74 -0.54 -14.35
CA ALA A 38 1.79 -1.02 -15.73
C ALA A 38 0.71 -2.07 -16.02
N GLU A 39 0.35 -2.88 -15.04
CA GLU A 39 -0.68 -3.90 -15.15
C GLU A 39 -2.11 -3.37 -14.93
N GLY A 40 -2.24 -2.13 -14.46
CA GLY A 40 -3.54 -1.52 -14.17
C GLY A 40 -4.09 -1.85 -12.80
N SER A 41 -3.28 -2.42 -11.91
CA SER A 41 -3.71 -2.75 -10.54
C SER A 41 -3.51 -1.62 -9.56
N PHE A 42 -2.56 -0.72 -9.81
CA PHE A 42 -2.34 0.46 -8.98
C PHE A 42 -3.04 1.66 -9.60
N ILE A 43 -3.89 2.33 -8.82
CA ILE A 43 -4.62 3.52 -9.28
C ILE A 43 -3.89 4.79 -8.82
N GLU A 44 -3.70 4.93 -7.53
CA GLU A 44 -3.07 6.11 -6.93
C GLU A 44 -2.67 5.75 -5.50
N GLY A 45 -1.72 6.48 -4.94
CA GLY A 45 -1.35 6.26 -3.55
C GLY A 45 -0.24 7.18 -3.11
N GLY A 46 0.05 7.12 -1.83
CA GLY A 46 1.10 7.93 -1.24
C GLY A 46 1.29 7.62 0.23
N ALA A 47 2.21 8.35 0.83
CA ALA A 47 2.53 8.19 2.24
C ALA A 47 1.70 9.13 3.10
N ILE A 48 1.31 8.64 4.27
CA ILE A 48 0.75 9.48 5.34
C ILE A 48 1.94 10.08 6.08
N LEU A 49 1.86 11.39 6.34
CA LEU A 49 2.93 12.11 7.01
C LEU A 49 2.48 12.54 8.40
N ASN A 50 3.43 12.56 9.35
CA ASN A 50 3.19 13.22 10.63
C ASN A 50 3.44 14.73 10.50
N ASP A 51 3.30 15.47 11.60
CA ASP A 51 3.45 16.93 11.60
C ASP A 51 4.88 17.37 11.25
N ASN A 52 5.86 16.49 11.39
CA ASN A 52 7.25 16.76 11.03
C ASN A 52 7.59 16.37 9.59
N GLY A 53 6.61 15.94 8.82
CA GLY A 53 6.81 15.52 7.42
C GLY A 53 7.42 14.14 7.26
N GLN A 54 7.47 13.33 8.31
CA GLN A 54 7.99 11.97 8.24
C GLN A 54 6.88 11.00 7.83
N MET A 55 7.23 10.00 7.03
CA MET A 55 6.29 8.99 6.57
C MET A 55 5.95 8.02 7.70
N ILE A 56 4.67 7.90 8.02
CA ILE A 56 4.17 7.04 9.11
C ILE A 56 3.13 6.04 8.64
N GLY A 57 2.82 6.01 7.38
CA GLY A 57 1.83 5.10 6.84
C GLY A 57 1.67 5.30 5.35
N SER A 58 0.66 4.63 4.78
CA SER A 58 0.37 4.71 3.35
C SER A 58 -1.12 4.59 3.11
N VAL A 59 -1.59 5.23 2.04
CA VAL A 59 -2.91 4.99 1.47
C VAL A 59 -2.71 4.61 0.02
N VAL A 60 -3.27 3.46 -0.38
CA VAL A 60 -3.11 2.94 -1.74
C VAL A 60 -4.48 2.58 -2.30
N PHE A 61 -4.81 3.10 -3.48
CA PHE A 61 -6.01 2.72 -4.21
C PHE A 61 -5.62 1.71 -5.28
N VAL A 62 -6.25 0.54 -5.24
CA VAL A 62 -5.89 -0.59 -6.11
C VAL A 62 -7.12 -1.16 -6.80
N SER A 63 -6.88 -1.94 -7.84
CA SER A 63 -7.93 -2.55 -8.64
C SER A 63 -7.55 -4.01 -8.92
N PHE A 64 -8.39 -4.94 -8.46
CA PHE A 64 -8.18 -6.38 -8.60
C PHE A 64 -9.49 -7.07 -8.98
N THR A 65 -9.40 -8.26 -9.56
CA THR A 65 -10.59 -9.03 -9.93
C THR A 65 -11.31 -9.62 -8.72
N SER A 66 -10.60 -9.75 -7.59
CA SER A 66 -11.17 -10.29 -6.36
C SER A 66 -10.40 -9.79 -5.15
N ARG A 67 -11.02 -9.91 -3.98
CA ARG A 67 -10.35 -9.65 -2.70
C ARG A 67 -9.19 -10.61 -2.48
N GLN A 68 -9.32 -11.87 -2.91
CA GLN A 68 -8.26 -12.84 -2.77
C GLN A 68 -7.01 -12.44 -3.55
N GLU A 69 -7.18 -11.90 -4.75
CA GLU A 69 -6.06 -11.40 -5.54
C GLU A 69 -5.34 -10.24 -4.82
N LEU A 70 -6.12 -9.34 -4.21
CA LEU A 70 -5.56 -8.27 -3.39
C LEU A 70 -4.77 -8.84 -2.21
N ASP A 71 -5.34 -9.81 -1.51
CA ASP A 71 -4.69 -10.41 -0.34
C ASP A 71 -3.36 -11.07 -0.72
N THR A 72 -3.28 -11.70 -1.88
CA THR A 72 -2.06 -12.31 -2.40
C THR A 72 -0.99 -11.24 -2.64
N TRP A 73 -1.35 -10.15 -3.29
CA TRP A 73 -0.42 -9.05 -3.49
C TRP A 73 0.04 -8.48 -2.16
N LEU A 74 -0.89 -8.21 -1.26
CA LEU A 74 -0.59 -7.56 0.01
C LEU A 74 0.40 -8.38 0.84
N ALA A 75 0.19 -9.71 0.90
CA ALA A 75 1.06 -10.60 1.66
C ALA A 75 2.51 -10.64 1.12
N ALA A 76 2.70 -10.31 -0.15
CA ALA A 76 4.00 -10.34 -0.81
C ALA A 76 4.67 -8.96 -0.86
N ASP A 77 3.96 -7.89 -0.51
CA ASP A 77 4.52 -6.55 -0.60
C ASP A 77 5.66 -6.36 0.39
N PRO A 78 6.80 -5.75 -0.03
CA PRO A 78 7.93 -5.52 0.88
C PRO A 78 7.59 -4.73 2.14
N TYR A 79 6.56 -3.88 2.12
CA TYR A 79 6.13 -3.18 3.33
C TYR A 79 5.41 -4.10 4.31
N VAL A 80 4.91 -5.25 3.85
CA VAL A 80 4.36 -6.28 4.74
C VAL A 80 5.46 -7.24 5.17
N THR A 81 6.22 -7.80 4.22
CA THR A 81 7.27 -8.76 4.56
C THR A 81 8.41 -8.13 5.35
N GLY A 82 8.67 -6.84 5.16
CA GLY A 82 9.66 -6.08 5.92
C GLY A 82 9.15 -5.50 7.24
N ASN A 83 7.95 -5.89 7.64
CA ASN A 83 7.34 -5.46 8.91
C ASN A 83 7.21 -3.93 9.04
N VAL A 84 6.93 -3.27 7.92
CA VAL A 84 6.73 -1.82 7.90
C VAL A 84 5.28 -1.49 8.28
N TRP A 85 4.32 -1.99 7.52
CA TRP A 85 2.90 -1.81 7.81
C TRP A 85 2.49 -2.78 8.92
N GLN A 86 2.12 -2.22 10.07
CA GLN A 86 1.75 -3.04 11.23
C GLN A 86 0.26 -2.99 11.54
N LYS A 87 -0.46 -2.00 11.02
CA LYS A 87 -1.91 -1.93 11.10
C LYS A 87 -2.43 -1.68 9.69
N ILE A 88 -3.21 -2.62 9.17
CA ILE A 88 -3.68 -2.59 7.79
C ILE A 88 -5.19 -2.71 7.76
N GLU A 89 -5.82 -1.81 7.02
CA GLU A 89 -7.26 -1.81 6.79
C GLU A 89 -7.51 -1.82 5.29
N VAL A 90 -8.39 -2.70 4.83
CA VAL A 90 -8.77 -2.79 3.41
C VAL A 90 -10.27 -2.62 3.33
N LYS A 91 -10.71 -1.73 2.44
CA LYS A 91 -12.15 -1.50 2.22
C LYS A 91 -12.46 -1.50 0.72
N PRO A 92 -13.64 -2.06 0.33
CA PRO A 92 -14.14 -1.81 -1.01
C PRO A 92 -14.27 -0.31 -1.22
N PHE A 93 -13.93 0.14 -2.41
CA PHE A 93 -13.89 1.56 -2.72
C PHE A 93 -14.27 1.79 -4.17
N ARG A 94 -14.78 2.96 -4.46
CA ARG A 94 -15.05 3.37 -5.84
C ARG A 94 -14.53 4.77 -6.03
N CYS A 95 -13.51 4.90 -6.88
CA CYS A 95 -12.98 6.22 -7.23
C CYS A 95 -14.02 6.96 -8.06
N VAL A 96 -14.24 8.22 -7.74
CA VAL A 96 -15.20 9.04 -8.49
C VAL A 96 -14.59 9.43 -9.84
N LYS A 97 -15.40 9.35 -10.88
CA LYS A 97 -15.03 9.86 -12.20
C LYS A 97 -15.69 11.22 -12.39
N LEU A 98 -14.90 12.23 -12.62
CA LEU A 98 -15.37 13.61 -12.77
C LEU A 98 -15.43 14.05 -14.23
#